data_e3bc48783c0ab6d739fbf239eeb22692
#
_entry.id   e3bc48783c0ab6d739fbf239eeb22692
#
_cell.length_a   1.000
_cell.length_b   1.000
_cell.length_c   1.000
_cell.angle_alpha   90.00
_cell.angle_beta   90.00
_cell.angle_gamma   90.00
#
_symmetry.space_group_name_H-M   'P 1'
#
loop_
_entity.id
_entity.type
_entity.pdbx_description
1 polymer ?
#
loop_
_entity_poly.entity_id
_entity_poly.type
_entity_poly.pdbx_seq_one_letter_code
_entity_poly.pdbx_strand_id
1 'polypeptide(L)'
;MVGVSVKWLGHASFQITVDGKNIYIDPYEGEYVDKADIILVTHSHYDHCDISKIERVRKNGTVIIAPEDCAARIRGNVKVLRPGDSVTIDGIVIEAVHAYNVRRFRSPGVPFHPKGFGLGYLIKIGEKIVYHAGDTDFIPEMNALRERKITLALLPSGGTYTMDNPEAAEAAIKINPEAVIPMHRWDTNPEEFKRRVESHSKIKVILLKPGEKYSL
;
A
#
# COMPACT_ATOMS: atom_id res chain seq x y z
N MET A 1 -1.03 8.83 -23.54
CA MET A 1 -0.82 7.90 -22.41
C MET A 1 -1.34 8.57 -21.15
N VAL A 2 -2.09 7.86 -20.34
CA VAL A 2 -2.61 8.38 -19.04
C VAL A 2 -1.41 8.58 -18.10
N GLY A 3 -1.18 9.81 -17.66
CA GLY A 3 -0.11 10.12 -16.70
C GLY A 3 -0.53 9.67 -15.30
N VAL A 4 0.20 8.72 -14.71
CA VAL A 4 -0.01 8.27 -13.32
C VAL A 4 1.17 8.74 -12.48
N SER A 5 0.91 9.46 -11.40
CA SER A 5 1.93 9.84 -10.43
C SER A 5 1.60 9.30 -9.05
N VAL A 6 2.63 8.85 -8.35
CA VAL A 6 2.54 8.30 -6.98
C VAL A 6 3.39 9.18 -6.07
N LYS A 7 2.76 9.85 -5.11
CA LYS A 7 3.41 10.70 -4.11
C LYS A 7 3.44 9.97 -2.78
N TRP A 8 4.62 9.87 -2.17
CA TRP A 8 4.73 9.35 -0.83
C TRP A 8 4.50 10.48 0.18
N LEU A 9 3.56 10.27 1.09
CA LEU A 9 3.20 11.28 2.09
C LEU A 9 3.92 11.07 3.42
N GLY A 10 4.51 9.89 3.62
CA GLY A 10 5.14 9.42 4.83
C GLY A 10 4.51 8.10 5.28
N HIS A 11 5.19 7.37 6.16
CA HIS A 11 4.74 6.08 6.69
C HIS A 11 4.25 5.11 5.58
N ALA A 12 3.00 4.65 5.64
CA ALA A 12 2.33 3.88 4.58
C ALA A 12 1.39 4.73 3.73
N SER A 13 1.40 6.06 3.90
CA SER A 13 0.47 6.99 3.27
C SER A 13 0.92 7.38 1.86
N PHE A 14 0.07 7.18 0.87
CA PHE A 14 0.32 7.56 -0.52
C PHE A 14 -0.85 8.31 -1.15
N GLN A 15 -0.52 9.17 -2.12
CA GLN A 15 -1.47 9.76 -3.05
C GLN A 15 -1.12 9.30 -4.46
N ILE A 16 -2.08 8.68 -5.16
CA ILE A 16 -1.97 8.37 -6.58
C ILE A 16 -2.87 9.36 -7.33
N THR A 17 -2.28 10.07 -8.30
CA THR A 17 -3.03 11.00 -9.15
C THR A 17 -3.06 10.47 -10.57
N VAL A 18 -4.25 10.40 -11.16
CA VAL A 18 -4.53 9.95 -12.53
C VAL A 18 -5.67 10.74 -13.13
N ASP A 19 -5.46 11.37 -14.27
CA ASP A 19 -6.48 12.16 -15.00
C ASP A 19 -7.29 13.13 -14.11
N GLY A 20 -6.58 13.82 -13.19
CA GLY A 20 -7.20 14.76 -12.25
C GLY A 20 -7.93 14.13 -11.06
N LYS A 21 -7.95 12.79 -10.97
CA LYS A 21 -8.49 12.06 -9.82
C LYS A 21 -7.40 11.72 -8.82
N ASN A 22 -7.76 11.74 -7.55
CA ASN A 22 -6.87 11.45 -6.43
C ASN A 22 -7.35 10.22 -5.66
N ILE A 23 -6.45 9.24 -5.54
CA ILE A 23 -6.61 8.05 -4.72
C ILE A 23 -5.65 8.19 -3.53
N TYR A 24 -6.17 8.17 -2.32
CA TYR A 24 -5.34 8.12 -1.12
C TYR A 24 -5.34 6.72 -0.53
N ILE A 25 -4.17 6.29 -0.07
CA ILE A 25 -3.99 5.01 0.65
C ILE A 25 -3.50 5.35 2.04
N ASP A 26 -4.16 4.81 3.06
CA ASP A 26 -3.86 4.99 4.49
C ASP A 26 -3.52 6.45 4.86
N PRO A 27 -4.45 7.40 4.70
CA PRO A 27 -4.18 8.80 5.00
C PRO A 27 -3.90 9.00 6.50
N TYR A 28 -2.63 9.22 6.84
CA TYR A 28 -2.12 9.41 8.20
C TYR A 28 -1.07 10.52 8.25
N GLU A 29 0.09 10.34 7.64
CA GLU A 29 1.15 11.36 7.58
C GLU A 29 1.04 12.25 6.34
N GLY A 30 1.74 13.40 6.39
CA GLY A 30 1.91 14.33 5.28
C GLY A 30 0.83 15.38 5.15
N GLU A 31 0.95 16.17 4.10
CA GLU A 31 0.02 17.25 3.75
C GLU A 31 -0.97 16.80 2.69
N TYR A 32 -2.24 17.10 2.92
CA TYR A 32 -3.36 16.77 2.06
C TYR A 32 -3.93 18.04 1.46
N VAL A 33 -3.49 18.37 0.26
CA VAL A 33 -3.94 19.58 -0.47
C VAL A 33 -5.19 19.28 -1.26
N ASP A 34 -5.20 18.15 -1.98
CA ASP A 34 -6.30 17.76 -2.85
C ASP A 34 -7.32 16.89 -2.12
N LYS A 35 -8.57 16.94 -2.59
CA LYS A 35 -9.62 16.06 -2.10
C LYS A 35 -9.59 14.71 -2.82
N ALA A 36 -9.95 13.65 -2.10
CA ALA A 36 -9.98 12.29 -2.59
C ALA A 36 -11.20 11.98 -3.44
N ASP A 37 -11.00 11.28 -4.55
CA ASP A 37 -12.07 10.58 -5.26
C ASP A 37 -12.24 9.17 -4.67
N ILE A 38 -11.12 8.53 -4.32
CA ILE A 38 -11.07 7.19 -3.72
C ILE A 38 -10.15 7.22 -2.50
N ILE A 39 -10.54 6.55 -1.42
CA ILE A 39 -9.70 6.30 -0.25
C ILE A 39 -9.62 4.80 -0.03
N LEU A 40 -8.40 4.27 0.10
CA LEU A 40 -8.13 2.88 0.45
C LEU A 40 -7.58 2.83 1.88
N VAL A 41 -8.14 1.97 2.71
CA VAL A 41 -7.66 1.74 4.08
C VAL A 41 -7.26 0.29 4.20
N THR A 42 -6.01 0.03 4.59
CA THR A 42 -5.47 -1.35 4.63
C THR A 42 -5.92 -2.11 5.88
N HIS A 43 -5.96 -1.49 7.05
CA HIS A 43 -6.35 -2.11 8.31
C HIS A 43 -6.65 -1.08 9.40
N SER A 44 -7.13 -1.54 10.56
CA SER A 44 -7.71 -0.68 11.60
C SER A 44 -6.73 -0.09 12.63
N HIS A 45 -5.42 -0.28 12.48
CA HIS A 45 -4.47 0.42 13.33
C HIS A 45 -4.55 1.93 13.10
N TYR A 46 -4.23 2.72 14.15
CA TYR A 46 -4.45 4.17 14.16
C TYR A 46 -3.65 4.92 13.09
N ASP A 47 -2.50 4.40 12.72
CA ASP A 47 -1.55 4.95 11.74
C ASP A 47 -1.88 4.56 10.28
N HIS A 48 -2.99 3.82 10.07
CA HIS A 48 -3.55 3.46 8.76
C HIS A 48 -5.02 3.88 8.62
N CYS A 49 -5.81 3.76 9.69
CA CYS A 49 -7.23 4.12 9.73
C CYS A 49 -7.46 5.36 10.62
N ASP A 50 -6.83 6.48 10.28
CA ASP A 50 -7.05 7.77 10.96
C ASP A 50 -8.33 8.42 10.44
N ILE A 51 -9.39 8.32 11.24
CA ILE A 51 -10.71 8.89 10.89
C ILE A 51 -10.64 10.40 10.64
N SER A 52 -9.80 11.13 11.39
CA SER A 52 -9.68 12.59 11.23
C SER A 52 -9.06 12.95 9.87
N LYS A 53 -8.07 12.20 9.43
CA LYS A 53 -7.42 12.39 8.13
C LYS A 53 -8.34 11.97 6.99
N ILE A 54 -9.04 10.83 7.12
CA ILE A 54 -10.06 10.37 6.17
C ILE A 54 -11.12 11.46 5.97
N GLU A 55 -11.68 12.01 7.07
CA GLU A 55 -12.65 13.10 7.00
C GLU A 55 -12.07 14.37 6.35
N ARG A 56 -10.80 14.68 6.63
CA ARG A 56 -10.13 15.85 6.05
C ARG A 56 -9.97 15.76 4.55
N VAL A 57 -9.65 14.58 4.01
CA VAL A 57 -9.37 14.42 2.57
C VAL A 57 -10.60 14.12 1.73
N ARG A 58 -11.67 13.57 2.31
CA ARG A 58 -12.88 13.24 1.55
C ARG A 58 -13.64 14.47 1.07
N LYS A 59 -14.43 14.29 0.03
CA LYS A 59 -15.44 15.20 -0.52
C LYS A 59 -16.75 14.46 -0.76
N ASN A 60 -17.78 15.17 -1.17
CA ASN A 60 -19.01 14.53 -1.65
C ASN A 60 -18.67 13.61 -2.85
N GLY A 61 -19.17 12.37 -2.81
CA GLY A 61 -18.92 11.37 -3.85
C GLY A 61 -17.65 10.54 -3.66
N THR A 62 -16.79 10.84 -2.67
CA THR A 62 -15.63 9.99 -2.36
C THR A 62 -16.09 8.57 -2.03
N VAL A 63 -15.51 7.59 -2.71
CA VAL A 63 -15.69 6.16 -2.39
C VAL A 63 -14.56 5.70 -1.48
N ILE A 64 -14.90 5.08 -0.35
CA ILE A 64 -13.91 4.56 0.60
C ILE A 64 -13.96 3.04 0.52
N ILE A 65 -12.78 2.42 0.45
CA ILE A 65 -12.62 0.96 0.44
C ILE A 65 -11.82 0.59 1.67
N ALA A 66 -12.33 -0.35 2.46
CA ALA A 66 -11.72 -0.74 3.73
C ALA A 66 -12.11 -2.17 4.13
N PRO A 67 -11.37 -2.83 5.03
CA PRO A 67 -11.83 -4.04 5.70
C PRO A 67 -13.00 -3.72 6.64
N GLU A 68 -13.72 -4.75 7.06
CA GLU A 68 -14.99 -4.64 7.77
C GLU A 68 -14.90 -3.86 9.10
N ASP A 69 -13.83 -4.05 9.85
CA ASP A 69 -13.60 -3.38 11.14
C ASP A 69 -13.31 -1.88 10.98
N CYS A 70 -12.63 -1.49 9.91
CA CYS A 70 -12.45 -0.07 9.55
C CYS A 70 -13.78 0.54 9.08
N ALA A 71 -14.50 -0.17 8.20
CA ALA A 71 -15.76 0.30 7.63
C ALA A 71 -16.80 0.62 8.72
N ALA A 72 -16.84 -0.16 9.80
CA ALA A 72 -17.73 0.08 10.95
C ALA A 72 -17.45 1.43 11.65
N ARG A 73 -16.26 2.01 11.49
CA ARG A 73 -15.84 3.27 12.12
C ARG A 73 -15.91 4.48 11.18
N ILE A 74 -15.96 4.24 9.87
CA ILE A 74 -15.90 5.29 8.84
C ILE A 74 -17.33 5.63 8.37
N ARG A 75 -17.65 6.92 8.28
CA ARG A 75 -18.94 7.38 7.76
C ARG A 75 -18.86 7.63 6.24
N GLY A 76 -19.98 7.43 5.53
CA GLY A 76 -20.11 7.76 4.11
C GLY A 76 -20.25 6.54 3.21
N ASN A 77 -19.82 6.68 1.94
CA ASN A 77 -19.89 5.60 0.94
C ASN A 77 -18.71 4.64 1.11
N VAL A 78 -18.85 3.69 2.03
CA VAL A 78 -17.82 2.70 2.32
C VAL A 78 -18.17 1.36 1.68
N LYS A 79 -17.22 0.82 0.91
CA LYS A 79 -17.25 -0.53 0.34
C LYS A 79 -16.32 -1.43 1.13
N VAL A 80 -16.86 -2.49 1.69
CA VAL A 80 -16.07 -3.52 2.37
C VAL A 80 -15.50 -4.47 1.33
N LEU A 81 -14.18 -4.70 1.37
CA LEU A 81 -13.54 -5.76 0.61
C LEU A 81 -12.85 -6.75 1.55
N ARG A 82 -12.73 -8.00 1.07
CA ARG A 82 -11.95 -9.09 1.66
C ARG A 82 -10.90 -9.54 0.65
N PRO A 83 -9.83 -10.20 1.08
CA PRO A 83 -8.84 -10.73 0.13
C PRO A 83 -9.49 -11.56 -0.97
N GLY A 84 -9.20 -11.23 -2.23
CA GLY A 84 -9.80 -11.83 -3.43
C GLY A 84 -10.96 -11.02 -4.02
N ASP A 85 -11.56 -10.10 -3.26
CA ASP A 85 -12.61 -9.21 -3.79
C ASP A 85 -12.01 -8.10 -4.67
N SER A 86 -12.81 -7.62 -5.61
CA SER A 86 -12.44 -6.49 -6.46
C SER A 86 -13.62 -5.56 -6.71
N VAL A 87 -13.31 -4.30 -7.00
CA VAL A 87 -14.29 -3.28 -7.39
C VAL A 87 -13.70 -2.39 -8.48
N THR A 88 -14.55 -1.96 -9.39
CA THR A 88 -14.18 -0.96 -10.41
C THR A 88 -14.87 0.37 -10.11
N ILE A 89 -14.08 1.44 -10.04
CA ILE A 89 -14.54 2.81 -9.83
C ILE A 89 -13.93 3.68 -10.92
N ASP A 90 -14.76 4.26 -11.76
CA ASP A 90 -14.34 5.16 -12.85
C ASP A 90 -13.22 4.57 -13.75
N GLY A 91 -13.30 3.28 -14.06
CA GLY A 91 -12.30 2.58 -14.89
C GLY A 91 -11.04 2.13 -14.14
N ILE A 92 -10.90 2.45 -12.86
CA ILE A 92 -9.83 1.98 -11.99
C ILE A 92 -10.28 0.70 -11.30
N VAL A 93 -9.57 -0.41 -11.50
CA VAL A 93 -9.85 -1.69 -10.83
C VAL A 93 -9.02 -1.80 -9.58
N ILE A 94 -9.67 -2.03 -8.44
CA ILE A 94 -9.04 -2.19 -7.13
C ILE A 94 -9.36 -3.60 -6.64
N GLU A 95 -8.33 -4.41 -6.45
CA GLU A 95 -8.40 -5.76 -5.94
C GLU A 95 -7.74 -5.81 -4.56
N ALA A 96 -8.45 -6.37 -3.59
CA ALA A 96 -7.91 -6.61 -2.25
C ALA A 96 -7.15 -7.93 -2.22
N VAL A 97 -5.95 -7.92 -1.64
CA VAL A 97 -5.10 -9.11 -1.47
C VAL A 97 -4.74 -9.29 0.00
N HIS A 98 -4.21 -10.45 0.35
CA HIS A 98 -3.78 -10.74 1.71
C HIS A 98 -2.62 -9.84 2.18
N ALA A 99 -2.69 -9.39 3.43
CA ALA A 99 -1.61 -8.74 4.18
C ALA A 99 -1.67 -9.23 5.63
N TYR A 100 -0.63 -9.92 6.11
CA TYR A 100 -0.59 -10.46 7.47
C TYR A 100 0.83 -10.85 7.89
N ASN A 101 1.02 -11.12 9.21
CA ASN A 101 2.30 -11.57 9.74
C ASN A 101 2.36 -13.09 9.91
N VAL A 102 3.53 -13.64 9.57
CA VAL A 102 3.91 -15.05 9.79
C VAL A 102 5.16 -15.16 10.68
N ARG A 103 5.89 -14.06 10.90
CA ARG A 103 7.15 -14.00 11.67
C ARG A 103 7.10 -12.99 12.81
N ARG A 104 6.25 -11.96 12.73
CA ARG A 104 6.18 -10.86 13.70
C ARG A 104 4.99 -10.99 14.63
N PHE A 105 5.31 -11.19 15.89
CA PHE A 105 4.33 -11.48 16.94
C PHE A 105 4.49 -10.50 18.10
N ARG A 106 3.36 -10.01 18.65
CA ARG A 106 3.34 -9.22 19.87
C ARG A 106 3.54 -10.06 21.12
N SER A 107 3.21 -11.35 21.04
CA SER A 107 3.44 -12.37 22.06
C SER A 107 3.39 -13.75 21.40
N PRO A 108 3.83 -14.83 22.04
CA PRO A 108 3.80 -16.18 21.47
C PRO A 108 2.45 -16.54 20.88
N GLY A 109 2.41 -16.84 19.58
CA GLY A 109 1.18 -17.21 18.84
C GLY A 109 0.23 -16.06 18.49
N VAL A 110 0.54 -14.81 18.86
CA VAL A 110 -0.29 -13.63 18.57
C VAL A 110 0.42 -12.68 17.63
N PRO A 111 0.19 -12.75 16.30
CA PRO A 111 0.82 -11.85 15.35
C PRO A 111 0.33 -10.41 15.54
N PHE A 112 1.14 -9.42 15.10
CA PHE A 112 0.70 -8.02 15.06
C PHE A 112 -0.48 -7.84 14.10
N HIS A 113 -0.42 -8.50 12.93
CA HIS A 113 -1.46 -8.48 11.91
C HIS A 113 -1.88 -9.94 11.60
N PRO A 114 -2.96 -10.44 12.22
CA PRO A 114 -3.47 -11.79 11.95
C PRO A 114 -3.95 -11.94 10.50
N LYS A 115 -3.91 -13.16 9.94
CA LYS A 115 -4.47 -13.42 8.62
C LYS A 115 -5.97 -13.06 8.58
N GLY A 116 -6.35 -12.25 7.58
CA GLY A 116 -7.71 -11.72 7.43
C GLY A 116 -7.97 -10.40 8.16
N PHE A 117 -7.01 -9.88 8.92
CA PHE A 117 -7.12 -8.58 9.59
C PHE A 117 -6.87 -7.41 8.64
N GLY A 118 -5.80 -7.49 7.84
CA GLY A 118 -5.39 -6.42 6.93
C GLY A 118 -5.51 -6.81 5.46
N LEU A 119 -5.45 -5.77 4.61
CA LEU A 119 -5.49 -5.85 3.16
C LEU A 119 -4.25 -5.20 2.55
N GLY A 120 -3.72 -5.82 1.50
CA GLY A 120 -2.98 -5.13 0.46
C GLY A 120 -3.93 -4.78 -0.69
N TYR A 121 -3.49 -3.92 -1.61
CA TYR A 121 -4.28 -3.52 -2.76
C TYR A 121 -3.47 -3.60 -4.05
N LEU A 122 -4.07 -4.20 -5.10
CA LEU A 122 -3.64 -4.07 -6.48
C LEU A 122 -4.54 -3.04 -7.15
N ILE A 123 -3.96 -1.92 -7.60
CA ILE A 123 -4.67 -0.79 -8.20
C ILE A 123 -4.29 -0.76 -9.66
N LYS A 124 -5.21 -1.22 -10.55
CA LYS A 124 -5.00 -1.24 -11.99
C LYS A 124 -5.59 0.02 -12.63
N ILE A 125 -4.72 0.76 -13.32
CA ILE A 125 -5.02 2.01 -14.01
C ILE A 125 -4.54 1.86 -15.46
N GLY A 126 -5.44 1.54 -16.38
CA GLY A 126 -5.08 1.12 -17.73
C GLY A 126 -4.15 -0.10 -17.69
N GLU A 127 -2.97 0.02 -18.29
CA GLU A 127 -1.95 -1.06 -18.28
C GLU A 127 -1.02 -1.01 -17.04
N LYS A 128 -1.13 0.02 -16.19
CA LYS A 128 -0.30 0.16 -14.99
C LYS A 128 -0.95 -0.52 -13.80
N ILE A 129 -0.13 -1.21 -12.99
CA ILE A 129 -0.57 -1.82 -11.74
C ILE A 129 0.33 -1.34 -10.61
N VAL A 130 -0.28 -0.68 -9.62
CA VAL A 130 0.37 -0.32 -8.36
C VAL A 130 -0.05 -1.32 -7.29
N TYR A 131 0.91 -1.94 -6.63
CA TYR A 131 0.69 -2.83 -5.50
C TYR A 131 1.08 -2.12 -4.21
N HIS A 132 0.14 -1.91 -3.30
CA HIS A 132 0.39 -1.49 -1.93
C HIS A 132 0.23 -2.70 -1.01
N ALA A 133 1.32 -3.11 -0.37
CA ALA A 133 1.32 -4.37 0.39
C ALA A 133 0.54 -4.30 1.71
N GLY A 134 0.27 -3.10 2.23
CA GLY A 134 -0.20 -2.93 3.60
C GLY A 134 0.85 -3.37 4.61
N ASP A 135 0.44 -3.64 5.84
CA ASP A 135 1.31 -4.16 6.87
C ASP A 135 1.35 -5.68 6.83
N THR A 136 2.51 -6.21 6.47
CA THR A 136 2.67 -7.64 6.19
C THR A 136 4.11 -8.11 6.36
N ASP A 137 4.29 -9.39 6.60
CA ASP A 137 5.51 -10.12 6.31
C ASP A 137 5.54 -10.58 4.85
N PHE A 138 6.65 -11.16 4.39
CA PHE A 138 6.69 -11.86 3.10
C PHE A 138 5.89 -13.16 3.21
N ILE A 139 4.69 -13.16 2.64
CA ILE A 139 3.71 -14.24 2.70
C ILE A 139 3.69 -15.07 1.41
N PRO A 140 3.29 -16.36 1.47
CA PRO A 140 3.29 -17.24 0.30
C PRO A 140 2.48 -16.72 -0.89
N GLU A 141 1.37 -15.99 -0.62
CA GLU A 141 0.49 -15.42 -1.64
C GLU A 141 1.21 -14.40 -2.54
N MET A 142 2.27 -13.76 -2.06
CA MET A 142 3.07 -12.81 -2.86
C MET A 142 3.78 -13.48 -4.05
N ASN A 143 4.04 -14.78 -4.00
CA ASN A 143 4.67 -15.50 -5.11
C ASN A 143 3.81 -15.44 -6.39
N ALA A 144 2.49 -15.45 -6.25
CA ALA A 144 1.56 -15.37 -7.38
C ALA A 144 1.51 -13.96 -8.02
N LEU A 145 1.98 -12.94 -7.31
CA LEU A 145 1.98 -11.56 -7.80
C LEU A 145 2.96 -11.35 -8.97
N ARG A 146 3.94 -12.23 -9.14
CA ARG A 146 4.87 -12.17 -10.28
C ARG A 146 4.16 -12.18 -11.63
N GLU A 147 3.10 -12.98 -11.77
CA GLU A 147 2.34 -13.10 -13.00
C GLU A 147 1.46 -11.87 -13.30
N ARG A 148 1.28 -11.01 -12.31
CA ARG A 148 0.45 -9.80 -12.42
C ARG A 148 1.16 -8.65 -13.14
N LYS A 149 2.47 -8.75 -13.42
CA LYS A 149 3.29 -7.73 -14.09
C LYS A 149 3.15 -6.34 -13.44
N ILE A 150 3.45 -6.28 -12.15
CA ILE A 150 3.30 -5.06 -11.34
C ILE A 150 4.26 -3.98 -11.83
N THR A 151 3.73 -2.79 -12.12
CA THR A 151 4.52 -1.63 -12.53
C THR A 151 5.25 -1.01 -11.34
N LEU A 152 4.57 -0.87 -10.20
CA LEU A 152 5.15 -0.31 -8.97
C LEU A 152 4.68 -1.08 -7.75
N ALA A 153 5.61 -1.55 -6.93
CA ALA A 153 5.30 -2.12 -5.62
C ALA A 153 5.68 -1.14 -4.50
N LEU A 154 4.81 -1.01 -3.50
CA LEU A 154 5.00 -0.24 -2.27
C LEU A 154 5.09 -1.25 -1.14
N LEU A 155 6.31 -1.51 -0.63
CA LEU A 155 6.59 -2.58 0.32
C LEU A 155 7.05 -2.04 1.67
N PRO A 156 6.47 -2.48 2.80
CA PRO A 156 6.94 -2.08 4.11
C PRO A 156 8.32 -2.69 4.42
N SER A 157 9.18 -1.94 5.10
CA SER A 157 10.56 -2.36 5.43
C SER A 157 11.02 -1.92 6.82
N GLY A 158 10.08 -1.72 7.75
CA GLY A 158 10.35 -1.20 9.09
C GLY A 158 10.89 -2.20 10.10
N GLY A 159 10.68 -3.50 9.89
CA GLY A 159 11.31 -4.59 10.65
C GLY A 159 10.57 -5.03 11.92
N THR A 160 9.94 -4.11 12.66
CA THR A 160 9.30 -4.44 13.94
C THR A 160 7.91 -5.08 13.76
N TYR A 161 7.07 -4.46 12.96
CA TYR A 161 5.68 -4.87 12.76
C TYR A 161 5.46 -5.50 11.38
N THR A 162 6.40 -5.25 10.48
CA THR A 162 6.35 -5.62 9.07
C THR A 162 7.70 -6.20 8.64
N MET A 163 7.84 -6.56 7.37
CA MET A 163 9.13 -6.96 6.80
C MET A 163 10.24 -6.00 7.20
N ASP A 164 11.43 -6.52 7.43
CA ASP A 164 12.67 -5.73 7.49
C ASP A 164 13.26 -5.54 6.07
N ASN A 165 14.36 -4.78 5.95
CA ASN A 165 15.01 -4.56 4.65
C ASN A 165 15.40 -5.85 3.91
N PRO A 166 16.02 -6.88 4.56
CA PRO A 166 16.30 -8.15 3.92
C PRO A 166 15.07 -8.86 3.38
N GLU A 167 14.04 -9.00 4.19
CA GLU A 167 12.81 -9.70 3.83
C GLU A 167 12.02 -8.96 2.76
N ALA A 168 11.91 -7.63 2.87
CA ALA A 168 11.26 -6.79 1.85
C ALA A 168 12.00 -6.86 0.50
N ALA A 169 13.34 -6.94 0.50
CA ALA A 169 14.12 -7.14 -0.71
C ALA A 169 13.87 -8.52 -1.33
N GLU A 170 13.77 -9.57 -0.52
CA GLU A 170 13.38 -10.91 -1.00
C GLU A 170 11.99 -10.90 -1.62
N ALA A 171 11.01 -10.27 -0.97
CA ALA A 171 9.66 -10.11 -1.48
C ALA A 171 9.66 -9.35 -2.82
N ALA A 172 10.38 -8.23 -2.93
CA ALA A 172 10.52 -7.47 -4.18
C ALA A 172 11.06 -8.33 -5.31
N ILE A 173 12.12 -9.10 -5.07
CA ILE A 173 12.74 -9.99 -6.08
C ILE A 173 11.76 -11.09 -6.52
N LYS A 174 10.97 -11.64 -5.59
CA LYS A 174 9.97 -12.68 -5.92
C LYS A 174 8.80 -12.13 -6.71
N ILE A 175 8.27 -10.98 -6.30
CA ILE A 175 7.18 -10.28 -7.01
C ILE A 175 7.65 -9.79 -8.38
N ASN A 176 8.88 -9.32 -8.49
CA ASN A 176 9.52 -8.82 -9.70
C ASN A 176 8.76 -7.67 -10.37
N PRO A 177 8.45 -6.57 -9.68
CA PRO A 177 7.85 -5.38 -10.27
C PRO A 177 8.88 -4.63 -11.14
N GLU A 178 8.41 -3.69 -12.00
CA GLU A 178 9.31 -2.80 -12.75
C GLU A 178 10.07 -1.85 -11.81
N ALA A 179 9.36 -1.34 -10.79
CA ALA A 179 9.93 -0.48 -9.75
C ALA A 179 9.37 -0.80 -8.36
N VAL A 180 10.11 -0.42 -7.31
CA VAL A 180 9.68 -0.59 -5.92
C VAL A 180 10.03 0.63 -5.07
N ILE A 181 9.13 0.99 -4.15
CA ILE A 181 9.34 2.02 -3.13
C ILE A 181 9.25 1.35 -1.76
N PRO A 182 10.31 1.42 -0.92
CA PRO A 182 10.21 1.01 0.47
C PRO A 182 9.40 2.04 1.27
N MET A 183 8.42 1.56 2.04
CA MET A 183 7.54 2.37 2.88
C MET A 183 7.54 1.86 4.33
N HIS A 184 6.79 2.52 5.23
CA HIS A 184 6.65 2.10 6.64
C HIS A 184 8.02 1.78 7.27
N ARG A 185 8.99 2.68 7.03
CA ARG A 185 10.41 2.41 7.24
C ARG A 185 10.89 2.64 8.67
N TRP A 186 10.17 3.47 9.44
CA TRP A 186 10.65 3.96 10.72
C TRP A 186 12.08 4.52 10.59
N ASP A 187 12.99 4.08 11.45
CA ASP A 187 14.40 4.50 11.46
C ASP A 187 15.31 3.58 10.61
N THR A 188 14.75 2.67 9.80
CA THR A 188 15.57 1.77 8.97
C THR A 188 16.23 2.53 7.82
N ASN A 189 17.44 2.12 7.46
CA ASN A 189 18.15 2.72 6.34
C ASN A 189 17.66 2.14 4.99
N PRO A 190 16.92 2.89 4.16
CA PRO A 190 16.39 2.39 2.90
C PRO A 190 17.46 2.09 1.84
N GLU A 191 18.67 2.62 1.99
CA GLU A 191 19.80 2.30 1.09
C GLU A 191 20.22 0.83 1.23
N GLU A 192 20.02 0.21 2.38
CA GLU A 192 20.23 -1.22 2.54
C GLU A 192 19.27 -2.03 1.69
N PHE A 193 17.96 -1.69 1.75
CA PHE A 193 16.95 -2.30 0.90
C PHE A 193 17.32 -2.14 -0.59
N LYS A 194 17.64 -0.91 -1.02
CA LYS A 194 18.02 -0.61 -2.40
C LYS A 194 19.19 -1.47 -2.86
N ARG A 195 20.29 -1.46 -2.12
CA ARG A 195 21.47 -2.26 -2.46
C ARG A 195 21.14 -3.74 -2.61
N ARG A 196 20.32 -4.32 -1.71
CA ARG A 196 19.92 -5.72 -1.77
C ARG A 196 19.10 -6.06 -3.02
N VAL A 197 18.11 -5.23 -3.35
CA VAL A 197 17.26 -5.44 -4.52
C VAL A 197 18.07 -5.29 -5.82
N GLU A 198 18.80 -4.19 -5.98
CA GLU A 198 19.51 -3.87 -7.22
C GLU A 198 20.71 -4.76 -7.48
N SER A 199 21.33 -5.37 -6.44
CA SER A 199 22.43 -6.34 -6.62
C SER A 199 21.96 -7.72 -7.10
N HIS A 200 20.67 -8.04 -6.98
CA HIS A 200 20.13 -9.37 -7.33
C HIS A 200 19.02 -9.32 -8.38
N SER A 201 18.68 -8.14 -8.89
CA SER A 201 17.60 -7.96 -9.87
C SER A 201 17.81 -6.73 -10.74
N LYS A 202 16.92 -6.56 -11.75
CA LYS A 202 16.83 -5.35 -12.57
C LYS A 202 15.73 -4.40 -12.10
N ILE A 203 15.15 -4.65 -10.94
CA ILE A 203 14.07 -3.85 -10.37
C ILE A 203 14.63 -2.48 -9.99
N LYS A 204 13.99 -1.41 -10.43
CA LYS A 204 14.39 -0.04 -10.07
C LYS A 204 13.90 0.28 -8.66
N VAL A 205 14.80 0.58 -7.74
CA VAL A 205 14.42 1.04 -6.39
C VAL A 205 14.34 2.56 -6.36
N ILE A 206 13.18 3.08 -5.96
CA ILE A 206 12.92 4.51 -5.85
C ILE A 206 12.87 4.88 -4.37
N LEU A 207 13.82 5.68 -3.93
CA LEU A 207 13.84 6.21 -2.57
C LEU A 207 13.25 7.61 -2.57
N LEU A 208 12.03 7.74 -2.05
CA LEU A 208 11.35 9.02 -1.90
C LEU A 208 11.53 9.57 -0.48
N LYS A 209 11.54 10.90 -0.38
CA LYS A 209 11.28 11.62 0.88
C LYS A 209 9.78 11.92 0.97
N PRO A 210 9.22 12.12 2.18
CA PRO A 210 7.84 12.58 2.33
C PRO A 210 7.58 13.84 1.48
N GLY A 211 6.51 13.80 0.69
CA GLY A 211 6.14 14.85 -0.25
C GLY A 211 6.68 14.69 -1.68
N GLU A 212 7.68 13.84 -1.91
CA GLU A 212 8.19 13.57 -3.26
C GLU A 212 7.29 12.60 -4.03
N LYS A 213 7.35 12.68 -5.36
CA LYS A 213 6.52 11.88 -6.28
C LYS A 213 7.35 11.16 -7.33
N TYR A 214 6.85 10.01 -7.76
CA TYR A 214 7.35 9.22 -8.88
C TYR A 214 6.25 9.09 -9.94
N SER A 215 6.62 9.24 -11.22
CA SER A 215 5.71 9.10 -12.38
C SER A 215 5.93 7.74 -13.05
N LEU A 216 4.82 7.04 -13.33
CA LEU A 216 4.78 5.73 -13.99
C LEU A 216 4.69 5.88 -15.51
#